data_aa9f456a79d82b98b50f213655162697
#
_entry.id   aa9f456a79d82b98b50f213655162697
#
_cell.length_a   1.000
_cell.length_b   1.000
_cell.length_c   1.000
_cell.angle_alpha   90.00
_cell.angle_beta   90.00
_cell.angle_gamma   90.00
#
_symmetry.space_group_name_H-M   'P 1'
#
loop_
_entity.id
_entity.type
_entity.pdbx_description
1 polymer ?
#
loop_
_entity_poly.entity_id
_entity_poly.type
_entity_poly.pdbx_seq_one_letter_code
_entity_poly.pdbx_strand_id
1 'polypeptide(L)'
;MSSFRDFLGPKLNRRNMLQVASASAAAAVMPRILNIPSAYAQAGSTLVIAAPATPQSLDCNFDVSLGTFEAIAALYDGLLGFEKIPDAQAPDARREDIAFHGDKPGGVNMVGKLAESWELDPSGKRAVFKLRQGVMSNWGNELTAEDVRWTWNRAFELGALGAFYTAVTGLKKPDDVKVEDKYVVSFNVEEPNPLLLKIHTNLYTPVYDSVKCKAEGGTDDPWARKFIENNSAGFGPYQLQQLVRGQQAVFQARADYYGGKPAIDTVVFKEVPTSASRVQLLQGGAVDIAQYLQPLEIISLKNVPSVAVETVPASFMIWIELNAKIAPFDNVDVRRAMNFAFPQQEVIKAVYQDLASPLNGCMPNIYPGFSGEFYSYEHNLDKAKELLDKAGMGSGFKSTLAYNAGDPVQEPIAIIYQSALKKIGVELELKKVPAGSFYNFVTDRKQPMIFYVDSPWCPDPGYSLTLYFDSKSYVNYSNYANAEVDKLLAEMAATADENVRLAKAKEAQKIIMDEAPWTFVTYPNYTMARKADLKGWTYYTSNNIRFQDFSR
;
A
#
# COMPACT_ATOMS: atom_id res chain seq x y z
N MET A 1 39.69 -11.19 -31.25
CA MET A 1 40.45 -10.08 -30.64
C MET A 1 40.67 -9.01 -31.69
N SER A 2 39.79 -8.02 -31.77
CA SER A 2 40.02 -6.77 -32.48
C SER A 2 39.39 -5.68 -31.65
N SER A 3 40.16 -4.65 -31.34
CA SER A 3 39.98 -3.70 -30.28
C SER A 3 38.94 -2.63 -30.60
N PHE A 4 38.14 -2.34 -29.60
CA PHE A 4 37.14 -1.29 -29.48
C PHE A 4 37.79 0.11 -29.39
N ARG A 5 38.59 0.54 -30.37
CA ARG A 5 39.35 1.81 -30.31
C ARG A 5 39.21 2.75 -31.50
N ASP A 6 38.37 2.48 -32.49
CA ASP A 6 38.30 3.26 -33.72
C ASP A 6 36.94 3.96 -33.99
N PHE A 7 36.25 4.45 -32.94
CA PHE A 7 35.04 5.26 -33.14
C PHE A 7 35.06 6.53 -32.27
N LEU A 8 36.13 7.35 -32.37
CA LEU A 8 36.12 8.73 -31.85
C LEU A 8 36.69 9.65 -32.92
N GLY A 9 35.78 10.39 -33.57
CA GLY A 9 36.08 11.52 -34.43
C GLY A 9 36.74 12.70 -33.65
N PRO A 10 37.16 13.80 -34.31
CA PRO A 10 38.23 14.69 -33.91
C PRO A 10 37.98 15.41 -32.58
N LYS A 11 39.03 15.51 -31.79
CA LYS A 11 39.09 16.14 -30.43
C LYS A 11 38.61 17.59 -30.48
N LEU A 12 37.48 17.85 -29.83
CA LEU A 12 37.03 19.22 -29.53
C LEU A 12 37.89 19.81 -28.40
N ASN A 13 38.51 20.94 -28.66
CA ASN A 13 39.40 21.65 -27.74
C ASN A 13 38.56 22.40 -26.68
N ARG A 14 38.96 22.35 -25.41
CA ARG A 14 38.29 22.93 -24.25
C ARG A 14 37.93 24.43 -24.38
N ARG A 15 38.56 25.15 -25.28
CA ARG A 15 38.33 26.57 -25.49
C ARG A 15 37.08 26.90 -26.32
N ASN A 16 36.58 25.93 -27.10
CA ASN A 16 35.36 26.08 -27.92
C ASN A 16 34.09 25.68 -27.20
N MET A 17 34.17 25.01 -26.03
CA MET A 17 33.01 24.66 -25.18
C MET A 17 32.49 25.87 -24.35
N LEU A 18 33.30 26.86 -24.08
CA LEU A 18 32.94 28.00 -23.23
C LEU A 18 32.33 29.20 -23.98
N GLN A 19 32.30 29.20 -25.30
CA GLN A 19 31.71 30.30 -26.09
C GLN A 19 30.33 30.01 -26.69
N VAL A 20 29.81 28.79 -26.57
CA VAL A 20 28.44 28.43 -27.01
C VAL A 20 27.45 28.34 -25.84
N ALA A 21 27.92 28.44 -24.61
CA ALA A 21 27.11 28.23 -23.40
C ALA A 21 26.47 29.47 -22.79
N SER A 22 26.54 30.67 -23.44
CA SER A 22 26.08 31.89 -22.80
C SER A 22 24.97 32.69 -23.48
N ALA A 23 24.25 32.15 -24.46
CA ALA A 23 23.18 32.92 -25.10
C ALA A 23 21.89 32.17 -25.50
N SER A 24 21.70 30.90 -25.19
CA SER A 24 20.50 30.17 -25.71
C SER A 24 19.90 29.12 -24.75
N ALA A 25 20.30 29.03 -23.50
CA ALA A 25 19.92 27.94 -22.61
C ALA A 25 18.76 28.23 -21.64
N ALA A 26 18.14 29.39 -21.70
CA ALA A 26 17.07 29.75 -20.75
C ALA A 26 15.64 29.68 -21.32
N ALA A 27 15.44 29.39 -22.59
CA ALA A 27 14.11 29.46 -23.22
C ALA A 27 13.62 28.17 -23.91
N ALA A 28 14.32 27.05 -23.85
CA ALA A 28 14.00 25.89 -24.70
C ALA A 28 13.71 24.56 -23.98
N VAL A 29 13.65 24.51 -22.64
CA VAL A 29 13.44 23.23 -21.90
C VAL A 29 12.05 23.11 -21.27
N MET A 30 11.19 24.09 -21.34
CA MET A 30 9.86 24.02 -20.71
C MET A 30 8.64 23.66 -21.60
N PRO A 31 8.65 23.34 -22.87
CA PRO A 31 7.40 23.10 -23.59
C PRO A 31 6.94 21.64 -23.75
N ARG A 32 7.68 20.63 -23.29
CA ARG A 32 7.26 19.23 -23.56
C ARG A 32 6.52 18.50 -22.45
N ILE A 33 6.47 19.08 -21.24
CA ILE A 33 5.75 18.46 -20.10
C ILE A 33 4.24 18.76 -20.13
N LEU A 34 3.80 19.75 -20.91
CA LEU A 34 2.42 20.25 -20.90
C LEU A 34 1.58 19.89 -22.15
N ASN A 35 2.01 19.01 -23.00
CA ASN A 35 1.12 18.53 -24.07
C ASN A 35 0.05 17.60 -23.49
N ILE A 36 -1.01 18.19 -22.95
CA ILE A 36 -2.34 17.57 -22.99
C ILE A 36 -2.69 17.58 -24.48
N PRO A 37 -2.86 16.43 -25.15
CA PRO A 37 -3.32 16.44 -26.53
C PRO A 37 -4.60 17.27 -26.57
N SER A 38 -4.68 18.26 -27.45
CA SER A 38 -5.82 19.18 -27.57
C SER A 38 -7.15 18.48 -27.80
N ALA A 39 -7.13 17.21 -28.22
CA ALA A 39 -8.28 16.33 -28.32
C ALA A 39 -8.99 16.06 -26.98
N TYR A 40 -8.29 16.13 -25.85
CA TYR A 40 -8.88 15.88 -24.51
C TYR A 40 -9.35 17.15 -23.80
N ALA A 41 -9.00 18.34 -24.32
CA ALA A 41 -9.38 19.63 -23.73
C ALA A 41 -10.79 20.11 -24.17
N GLN A 42 -11.48 19.38 -25.03
CA GLN A 42 -12.67 19.90 -25.71
C GLN A 42 -14.01 19.34 -25.26
N ALA A 43 -14.08 18.33 -24.38
CA ALA A 43 -15.37 17.82 -23.92
C ALA A 43 -15.27 17.25 -22.50
N GLY A 44 -15.78 17.98 -21.52
CA GLY A 44 -15.96 17.49 -20.16
C GLY A 44 -14.86 17.92 -19.16
N SER A 45 -15.04 17.54 -17.90
CA SER A 45 -14.12 17.85 -16.82
C SER A 45 -12.88 16.96 -16.87
N THR A 46 -11.69 17.56 -16.77
CA THR A 46 -10.40 16.85 -16.75
C THR A 46 -9.73 16.97 -15.40
N LEU A 47 -9.23 15.85 -14.86
CA LEU A 47 -8.40 15.77 -13.66
C LEU A 47 -6.96 15.41 -14.08
N VAL A 48 -5.99 16.23 -13.72
CA VAL A 48 -4.57 15.97 -14.01
C VAL A 48 -3.83 15.66 -12.70
N ILE A 49 -3.22 14.49 -12.63
CA ILE A 49 -2.51 14.00 -11.45
C ILE A 49 -1.03 13.86 -11.77
N ALA A 50 -0.16 14.42 -10.93
CA ALA A 50 1.27 14.15 -10.97
C ALA A 50 1.66 13.11 -9.92
N ALA A 51 2.20 11.98 -10.37
CA ALA A 51 2.61 10.85 -9.55
C ALA A 51 4.08 10.46 -9.83
N PRO A 52 4.76 9.73 -8.93
CA PRO A 52 6.16 9.34 -9.14
C PRO A 52 6.38 8.35 -10.27
N ALA A 53 5.38 7.53 -10.58
CA ALA A 53 5.45 6.50 -11.62
C ALA A 53 4.07 6.28 -12.26
N THR A 54 4.06 5.82 -13.50
CA THR A 54 2.88 5.26 -14.18
C THR A 54 2.75 3.77 -13.89
N PRO A 55 1.56 3.16 -14.08
CA PRO A 55 1.40 1.70 -13.97
C PRO A 55 2.40 0.97 -14.85
N GLN A 56 3.11 0.00 -14.29
CA GLN A 56 4.01 -0.87 -15.05
C GLN A 56 3.27 -2.05 -15.65
N SER A 57 2.22 -2.52 -14.98
CA SER A 57 1.25 -3.49 -15.47
C SER A 57 -0.15 -3.10 -14.99
N LEU A 58 -1.19 -3.53 -15.70
CA LEU A 58 -2.58 -3.44 -15.26
C LEU A 58 -3.09 -4.76 -14.68
N ASP A 59 -2.20 -5.75 -14.59
CA ASP A 59 -2.49 -7.05 -14.00
C ASP A 59 -2.15 -7.04 -12.50
N CYS A 60 -3.18 -6.92 -11.66
CA CYS A 60 -3.00 -6.85 -10.21
C CYS A 60 -2.39 -8.13 -9.58
N ASN A 61 -2.35 -9.25 -10.30
CA ASN A 61 -1.68 -10.45 -9.80
C ASN A 61 -0.15 -10.35 -9.86
N PHE A 62 0.39 -9.39 -10.63
CA PHE A 62 1.84 -9.29 -10.88
C PHE A 62 2.44 -7.92 -10.58
N ASP A 63 1.62 -6.89 -10.37
CA ASP A 63 2.12 -5.55 -10.10
C ASP A 63 1.36 -4.87 -8.96
N VAL A 64 2.12 -4.42 -7.99
CA VAL A 64 1.70 -3.64 -6.83
C VAL A 64 2.54 -2.38 -6.70
N SER A 65 3.11 -1.90 -7.80
CA SER A 65 3.91 -0.68 -7.83
C SER A 65 3.07 0.58 -7.73
N LEU A 66 3.73 1.69 -7.43
CA LEU A 66 3.09 3.01 -7.42
C LEU A 66 2.48 3.33 -8.79
N GLY A 67 1.30 3.92 -8.79
CA GLY A 67 0.51 4.23 -10.00
C GLY A 67 -0.37 3.06 -10.46
N THR A 68 -0.02 1.81 -10.18
CA THR A 68 -0.87 0.66 -10.51
C THR A 68 -2.12 0.62 -9.63
N PHE A 69 -2.02 1.00 -8.35
CA PHE A 69 -3.17 1.03 -7.44
C PHE A 69 -4.31 1.92 -7.93
N GLU A 70 -3.99 3.14 -8.38
CA GLU A 70 -4.97 4.07 -8.90
C GLU A 70 -5.60 3.56 -10.20
N ALA A 71 -4.80 2.93 -11.07
CA ALA A 71 -5.29 2.34 -12.31
C ALA A 71 -6.23 1.16 -12.03
N ILE A 72 -5.87 0.24 -11.14
CA ILE A 72 -6.74 -0.88 -10.75
C ILE A 72 -8.05 -0.35 -10.15
N ALA A 73 -7.99 0.64 -9.25
CA ALA A 73 -9.18 1.25 -8.65
C ALA A 73 -10.10 1.97 -9.66
N ALA A 74 -9.54 2.45 -10.77
CA ALA A 74 -10.29 3.10 -11.84
C ALA A 74 -10.92 2.09 -12.81
N LEU A 75 -10.23 1.00 -13.13
CA LEU A 75 -10.59 0.07 -14.19
C LEU A 75 -11.46 -1.09 -13.71
N TYR A 76 -11.38 -1.42 -12.42
CA TYR A 76 -12.02 -2.61 -11.86
C TYR A 76 -12.80 -2.29 -10.59
N ASP A 77 -13.80 -3.12 -10.31
CA ASP A 77 -14.43 -3.24 -9.01
C ASP A 77 -14.31 -4.69 -8.49
N GLY A 78 -14.30 -4.82 -7.16
CA GLY A 78 -14.46 -6.09 -6.46
C GLY A 78 -15.92 -6.33 -6.05
N LEU A 79 -16.18 -7.38 -5.28
CA LEU A 79 -17.53 -7.71 -4.82
C LEU A 79 -18.05 -6.72 -3.77
N LEU A 80 -17.18 -6.34 -2.82
CA LEU A 80 -17.52 -5.51 -1.67
C LEU A 80 -16.62 -4.26 -1.56
N GLY A 81 -17.00 -3.34 -0.70
CA GLY A 81 -16.22 -2.20 -0.22
C GLY A 81 -16.62 -1.86 1.21
N PHE A 82 -16.14 -0.73 1.72
CA PHE A 82 -16.58 -0.20 3.02
C PHE A 82 -17.48 1.02 2.83
N GLU A 83 -18.39 1.25 3.78
CA GLU A 83 -19.16 2.49 3.85
C GLU A 83 -18.21 3.67 3.98
N LYS A 84 -18.60 4.83 3.45
CA LYS A 84 -17.82 6.06 3.50
C LYS A 84 -18.44 7.02 4.50
N ILE A 85 -17.66 7.42 5.49
CA ILE A 85 -18.04 8.39 6.51
C ILE A 85 -17.21 9.67 6.42
N PRO A 86 -17.66 10.83 6.95
CA PRO A 86 -16.82 12.01 7.08
C PRO A 86 -15.56 11.70 7.91
N ASP A 87 -14.42 12.28 7.53
CA ASP A 87 -13.21 12.17 8.34
C ASP A 87 -13.25 13.19 9.49
N ALA A 88 -12.91 12.75 10.71
CA ALA A 88 -12.96 13.60 11.89
C ALA A 88 -11.84 14.66 11.92
N GLN A 89 -10.72 14.43 11.22
CA GLN A 89 -9.56 15.32 11.21
C GLN A 89 -9.48 16.18 9.93
N ALA A 90 -10.20 15.81 8.89
CA ALA A 90 -10.25 16.52 7.62
C ALA A 90 -11.73 16.66 7.18
N PRO A 91 -12.44 17.71 7.61
CA PRO A 91 -13.90 17.84 7.40
C PRO A 91 -14.36 17.83 5.94
N ASP A 92 -13.47 18.22 5.00
CA ASP A 92 -13.74 18.18 3.56
C ASP A 92 -13.46 16.80 2.94
N ALA A 93 -12.92 15.87 3.72
CA ALA A 93 -12.60 14.51 3.32
C ALA A 93 -13.60 13.49 3.87
N ARG A 94 -13.64 12.33 3.23
CA ARG A 94 -14.28 11.11 3.74
C ARG A 94 -13.24 10.03 3.96
N ARG A 95 -13.63 8.99 4.67
CA ARG A 95 -12.82 7.79 4.86
C ARG A 95 -13.68 6.54 4.84
N GLU A 96 -13.08 5.39 4.62
CA GLU A 96 -13.73 4.10 4.82
C GLU A 96 -14.04 3.90 6.30
N ASP A 97 -15.28 3.45 6.60
CA ASP A 97 -15.71 3.04 7.93
C ASP A 97 -15.24 1.60 8.20
N ILE A 98 -14.08 1.49 8.78
CA ILE A 98 -13.45 0.23 9.18
C ILE A 98 -13.53 0.00 10.70
N ALA A 99 -14.26 0.83 11.43
CA ALA A 99 -14.47 0.64 12.85
C ALA A 99 -15.15 -0.70 13.15
N PHE A 100 -14.97 -1.20 14.36
CA PHE A 100 -15.67 -2.41 14.78
C PHE A 100 -17.16 -2.16 14.98
N HIS A 101 -17.98 -2.94 14.30
CA HIS A 101 -19.43 -2.94 14.41
C HIS A 101 -19.90 -4.38 14.75
N GLY A 102 -20.15 -4.63 16.03
CA GLY A 102 -20.45 -5.98 16.53
C GLY A 102 -21.76 -6.58 16.00
N ASP A 103 -22.63 -5.78 15.39
CA ASP A 103 -23.89 -6.19 14.74
C ASP A 103 -23.75 -6.47 13.24
N LYS A 104 -22.57 -6.24 12.66
CA LYS A 104 -22.32 -6.41 11.23
C LYS A 104 -21.58 -7.71 10.93
N PRO A 105 -21.87 -8.39 9.80
CA PRO A 105 -21.09 -9.52 9.35
C PRO A 105 -19.60 -9.18 9.21
N GLY A 106 -18.72 -9.99 9.79
CA GLY A 106 -17.29 -9.73 9.79
C GLY A 106 -16.85 -8.55 10.66
N GLY A 107 -17.75 -7.99 11.49
CA GLY A 107 -17.43 -6.92 12.45
C GLY A 107 -17.11 -5.57 11.84
N VAL A 108 -17.37 -5.33 10.57
CA VAL A 108 -17.09 -4.06 9.86
C VAL A 108 -18.24 -3.67 8.93
N ASN A 109 -18.36 -2.37 8.64
CA ASN A 109 -19.46 -1.82 7.84
C ASN A 109 -19.20 -1.97 6.33
N MET A 110 -19.35 -3.20 5.82
CA MET A 110 -19.20 -3.50 4.39
C MET A 110 -20.42 -3.05 3.59
N VAL A 111 -20.17 -2.61 2.35
CA VAL A 111 -21.19 -2.28 1.35
C VAL A 111 -20.96 -3.08 0.07
N GLY A 112 -22.06 -3.37 -0.62
CA GLY A 112 -22.00 -4.09 -1.89
C GLY A 112 -21.52 -3.20 -3.03
N LYS A 113 -20.53 -3.70 -3.79
CA LYS A 113 -20.11 -3.16 -5.08
C LYS A 113 -20.73 -4.00 -6.21
N LEU A 114 -19.98 -4.93 -6.78
CA LEU A 114 -20.53 -5.86 -7.77
C LEU A 114 -21.51 -6.87 -7.17
N ALA A 115 -21.39 -7.19 -5.87
CA ALA A 115 -22.40 -7.93 -5.13
C ALA A 115 -23.54 -6.98 -4.67
N GLU A 116 -24.79 -7.42 -4.84
CA GLU A 116 -25.99 -6.76 -4.31
C GLU A 116 -26.21 -7.13 -2.84
N SER A 117 -25.95 -8.40 -2.50
CA SER A 117 -26.04 -8.94 -1.15
C SER A 117 -25.06 -10.09 -0.95
N TRP A 118 -24.78 -10.40 0.31
CA TRP A 118 -23.89 -11.50 0.69
C TRP A 118 -24.29 -12.09 2.02
N GLU A 119 -23.88 -13.33 2.24
CA GLU A 119 -24.13 -14.06 3.46
C GLU A 119 -22.89 -14.89 3.82
N LEU A 120 -22.52 -14.91 5.09
CA LEU A 120 -21.54 -15.82 5.66
C LEU A 120 -22.29 -16.86 6.49
N ASP A 121 -22.09 -18.13 6.17
CA ASP A 121 -22.62 -19.23 6.96
C ASP A 121 -22.11 -19.12 8.41
N PRO A 122 -22.94 -19.45 9.42
CA PRO A 122 -22.54 -19.39 10.84
C PRO A 122 -21.31 -20.22 11.18
N SER A 123 -21.02 -21.27 10.39
CA SER A 123 -19.78 -22.05 10.54
C SER A 123 -18.53 -21.31 10.10
N GLY A 124 -18.65 -20.19 9.39
CA GLY A 124 -17.53 -19.45 8.80
C GLY A 124 -16.86 -20.17 7.61
N LYS A 125 -17.49 -21.22 7.07
CA LYS A 125 -16.90 -22.07 6.01
C LYS A 125 -17.46 -21.79 4.61
N ARG A 126 -18.53 -21.01 4.49
CA ARG A 126 -19.16 -20.71 3.21
C ARG A 126 -19.63 -19.25 3.17
N ALA A 127 -19.19 -18.53 2.15
CA ALA A 127 -19.70 -17.20 1.81
C ALA A 127 -20.45 -17.27 0.48
N VAL A 128 -21.64 -16.65 0.40
CA VAL A 128 -22.47 -16.60 -0.80
C VAL A 128 -22.66 -15.15 -1.19
N PHE A 129 -22.45 -14.84 -2.48
CA PHE A 129 -22.65 -13.51 -3.03
C PHE A 129 -23.70 -13.55 -4.14
N LYS A 130 -24.69 -12.68 -4.04
CA LYS A 130 -25.63 -12.39 -5.12
C LYS A 130 -25.16 -11.15 -5.87
N LEU A 131 -24.88 -11.31 -7.14
CA LEU A 131 -24.35 -10.24 -7.99
C LEU A 131 -25.47 -9.32 -8.47
N ARG A 132 -25.13 -8.05 -8.72
CA ARG A 132 -26.01 -7.11 -9.41
C ARG A 132 -26.24 -7.57 -10.83
N GLN A 133 -27.48 -7.44 -11.31
CA GLN A 133 -27.86 -7.76 -12.68
C GLN A 133 -27.70 -6.53 -13.57
N GLY A 134 -27.43 -6.74 -14.87
CA GLY A 134 -27.31 -5.68 -15.86
C GLY A 134 -26.06 -4.82 -15.72
N VAL A 135 -25.06 -5.24 -14.92
CA VAL A 135 -23.77 -4.56 -14.84
C VAL A 135 -22.93 -4.92 -16.05
N MET A 136 -22.58 -3.93 -16.87
CA MET A 136 -21.79 -4.15 -18.08
C MET A 136 -20.32 -3.86 -17.83
N SER A 137 -19.44 -4.62 -18.49
CA SER A 137 -18.01 -4.33 -18.55
C SER A 137 -17.72 -3.16 -19.51
N ASN A 138 -16.48 -2.68 -19.52
CA ASN A 138 -16.03 -1.70 -20.52
C ASN A 138 -16.00 -2.26 -21.97
N TRP A 139 -16.27 -3.53 -22.16
CA TRP A 139 -16.40 -4.21 -23.45
C TRP A 139 -17.84 -4.61 -23.78
N GLY A 140 -18.82 -4.24 -22.95
CA GLY A 140 -20.24 -4.51 -23.17
C GLY A 140 -20.68 -5.94 -22.85
N ASN A 141 -19.89 -6.71 -22.10
CA ASN A 141 -20.27 -8.01 -21.58
C ASN A 141 -20.93 -7.87 -20.19
N GLU A 142 -22.01 -8.59 -19.95
CA GLU A 142 -22.70 -8.54 -18.66
C GLU A 142 -21.96 -9.36 -17.60
N LEU A 143 -21.84 -8.79 -16.39
CA LEU A 143 -21.30 -9.47 -15.21
C LEU A 143 -22.11 -10.72 -14.85
N THR A 144 -21.43 -11.82 -14.65
CA THR A 144 -22.02 -13.09 -14.18
C THR A 144 -21.14 -13.74 -13.10
N ALA A 145 -21.67 -14.76 -12.44
CA ALA A 145 -20.91 -15.57 -11.48
C ALA A 145 -19.70 -16.28 -12.12
N GLU A 146 -19.75 -16.53 -13.45
CA GLU A 146 -18.62 -17.08 -14.19
C GLU A 146 -17.40 -16.14 -14.22
N ASP A 147 -17.61 -14.81 -14.23
CA ASP A 147 -16.54 -13.84 -14.21
C ASP A 147 -15.78 -13.89 -12.88
N VAL A 148 -16.54 -14.02 -11.78
CA VAL A 148 -15.96 -14.19 -10.44
C VAL A 148 -15.20 -15.53 -10.35
N ARG A 149 -15.81 -16.63 -10.78
CA ARG A 149 -15.15 -17.95 -10.78
C ARG A 149 -13.89 -17.94 -11.64
N TRP A 150 -13.94 -17.39 -12.85
CA TRP A 150 -12.78 -17.31 -13.73
C TRP A 150 -11.65 -16.48 -13.12
N THR A 151 -11.98 -15.37 -12.48
CA THR A 151 -11.00 -14.51 -11.80
C THR A 151 -10.25 -15.27 -10.72
N TRP A 152 -10.94 -16.02 -9.87
CA TRP A 152 -10.31 -16.80 -8.80
C TRP A 152 -9.58 -18.04 -9.32
N ASN A 153 -10.09 -18.70 -10.37
CA ASN A 153 -9.38 -19.78 -11.03
C ASN A 153 -8.08 -19.29 -11.65
N ARG A 154 -8.11 -18.09 -12.27
CA ARG A 154 -6.90 -17.41 -12.74
C ARG A 154 -5.87 -17.18 -11.63
N ALA A 155 -6.33 -16.82 -10.44
CA ALA A 155 -5.46 -16.61 -9.28
C ALA A 155 -4.75 -17.90 -8.86
N PHE A 156 -5.44 -19.04 -8.87
CA PHE A 156 -4.82 -20.36 -8.61
C PHE A 156 -3.76 -20.72 -9.65
N GLU A 157 -4.08 -20.57 -10.92
CA GLU A 157 -3.23 -21.02 -12.03
C GLU A 157 -1.99 -20.17 -12.22
N LEU A 158 -2.11 -18.85 -12.07
CA LEU A 158 -0.99 -17.94 -12.30
C LEU A 158 -0.09 -17.74 -11.08
N GLY A 159 -0.59 -18.06 -9.88
CA GLY A 159 0.18 -17.85 -8.66
C GLY A 159 0.43 -16.36 -8.33
N ALA A 160 1.64 -16.01 -7.92
CA ALA A 160 2.02 -14.67 -7.47
C ALA A 160 1.07 -14.15 -6.38
N LEU A 161 0.53 -12.93 -6.51
CA LEU A 161 -0.45 -12.39 -5.54
C LEU A 161 -1.75 -13.21 -5.50
N GLY A 162 -2.13 -13.88 -6.60
CA GLY A 162 -3.26 -14.80 -6.62
C GLY A 162 -3.10 -15.94 -5.63
N ALA A 163 -1.92 -16.57 -5.58
CA ALA A 163 -1.63 -17.61 -4.59
C ALA A 163 -1.70 -17.09 -3.14
N PHE A 164 -1.28 -15.85 -2.92
CA PHE A 164 -1.42 -15.21 -1.61
C PHE A 164 -2.90 -15.06 -1.21
N TYR A 165 -3.75 -14.53 -2.10
CA TYR A 165 -5.18 -14.34 -1.79
C TYR A 165 -5.92 -15.65 -1.58
N THR A 166 -5.64 -16.67 -2.39
CA THR A 166 -6.24 -18.00 -2.20
C THR A 166 -5.82 -18.62 -0.86
N ALA A 167 -4.56 -18.47 -0.47
CA ALA A 167 -4.07 -18.91 0.84
C ALA A 167 -4.72 -18.17 2.00
N VAL A 168 -4.80 -16.82 1.93
CA VAL A 168 -5.43 -16.00 2.98
C VAL A 168 -6.91 -16.33 3.16
N THR A 169 -7.63 -16.62 2.08
CA THR A 169 -9.05 -17.05 2.15
C THR A 169 -9.24 -18.49 2.55
N GLY A 170 -8.19 -19.30 2.60
CA GLY A 170 -8.27 -20.72 2.89
C GLY A 170 -8.79 -21.56 1.72
N LEU A 171 -8.93 -20.98 0.53
CA LEU A 171 -9.27 -21.69 -0.70
C LEU A 171 -8.09 -22.56 -1.14
N LYS A 172 -8.34 -23.81 -1.50
CA LYS A 172 -7.29 -24.79 -1.83
C LYS A 172 -7.28 -25.20 -3.30
N LYS A 173 -8.40 -25.07 -3.99
CA LYS A 173 -8.59 -25.50 -5.37
C LYS A 173 -9.65 -24.67 -6.09
N PRO A 174 -9.62 -24.63 -7.43
CA PRO A 174 -10.60 -23.90 -8.24
C PRO A 174 -12.07 -24.23 -7.90
N ASP A 175 -12.38 -25.49 -7.58
CA ASP A 175 -13.74 -25.95 -7.26
C ASP A 175 -14.27 -25.42 -5.91
N ASP A 176 -13.45 -24.75 -5.12
CA ASP A 176 -13.89 -24.09 -3.90
C ASP A 176 -14.71 -22.82 -4.21
N VAL A 177 -14.59 -22.28 -5.43
CA VAL A 177 -15.40 -21.17 -5.94
C VAL A 177 -16.44 -21.73 -6.92
N LYS A 178 -17.72 -21.73 -6.51
CA LYS A 178 -18.81 -22.36 -7.26
C LYS A 178 -19.78 -21.35 -7.83
N VAL A 179 -20.16 -21.54 -9.08
CA VAL A 179 -21.32 -20.89 -9.69
C VAL A 179 -22.56 -21.67 -9.28
N GLU A 180 -23.38 -21.06 -8.45
CA GLU A 180 -24.64 -21.65 -7.98
C GLU A 180 -25.79 -21.31 -8.95
N ASP A 181 -25.74 -20.12 -9.54
CA ASP A 181 -26.66 -19.61 -10.59
C ASP A 181 -25.95 -18.51 -11.38
N LYS A 182 -26.53 -18.02 -12.46
CA LYS A 182 -25.99 -16.96 -13.33
C LYS A 182 -25.44 -15.77 -12.52
N TYR A 183 -26.10 -15.42 -11.43
CA TYR A 183 -25.76 -14.26 -10.60
C TYR A 183 -25.47 -14.65 -9.14
N VAL A 184 -25.23 -15.93 -8.85
CA VAL A 184 -24.91 -16.39 -7.48
C VAL A 184 -23.61 -17.18 -7.50
N VAL A 185 -22.66 -16.74 -6.71
CA VAL A 185 -21.36 -17.41 -6.53
C VAL A 185 -21.14 -17.71 -5.06
N SER A 186 -20.57 -18.88 -4.76
CA SER A 186 -20.18 -19.25 -3.39
C SER A 186 -18.70 -19.56 -3.28
N PHE A 187 -18.14 -19.21 -2.14
CA PHE A 187 -16.77 -19.54 -1.72
C PHE A 187 -16.86 -20.53 -0.56
N ASN A 188 -16.18 -21.65 -0.67
CA ASN A 188 -16.30 -22.76 0.25
C ASN A 188 -14.91 -23.15 0.77
N VAL A 189 -14.74 -23.23 2.08
CA VAL A 189 -13.48 -23.59 2.72
C VAL A 189 -13.67 -24.77 3.68
N GLU A 190 -12.61 -25.54 3.90
CA GLU A 190 -12.68 -26.72 4.78
C GLU A 190 -12.73 -26.32 6.26
N GLU A 191 -12.00 -25.25 6.62
CA GLU A 191 -11.94 -24.73 7.99
C GLU A 191 -12.57 -23.33 8.05
N PRO A 192 -13.12 -22.90 9.20
CA PRO A 192 -13.62 -21.54 9.35
C PRO A 192 -12.58 -20.51 8.96
N ASN A 193 -12.98 -19.48 8.19
CA ASN A 193 -12.08 -18.39 7.86
C ASN A 193 -12.80 -17.05 7.97
N PRO A 194 -12.44 -16.23 8.98
CA PRO A 194 -13.04 -14.92 9.19
C PRO A 194 -12.71 -13.89 8.09
N LEU A 195 -11.71 -14.17 7.25
CA LEU A 195 -11.32 -13.30 6.14
C LEU A 195 -12.10 -13.59 4.85
N LEU A 196 -12.92 -14.68 4.82
CA LEU A 196 -13.63 -15.11 3.63
C LEU A 196 -14.58 -14.05 3.05
N LEU A 197 -15.13 -13.14 3.88
CA LEU A 197 -15.86 -11.96 3.41
C LEU A 197 -14.94 -10.75 3.21
N LYS A 198 -14.10 -10.45 4.21
CA LYS A 198 -13.32 -9.21 4.26
C LYS A 198 -12.36 -9.07 3.08
N ILE A 199 -11.82 -10.17 2.57
CA ILE A 199 -10.89 -10.14 1.44
C ILE A 199 -11.51 -9.53 0.18
N HIS A 200 -12.82 -9.64 0.00
CA HIS A 200 -13.53 -9.11 -1.17
C HIS A 200 -13.71 -7.57 -1.14
N THR A 201 -13.32 -6.91 -0.05
CA THR A 201 -13.20 -5.45 0.01
C THR A 201 -11.87 -4.94 -0.54
N ASN A 202 -10.92 -5.86 -0.74
CA ASN A 202 -9.55 -5.53 -1.13
C ASN A 202 -9.47 -5.13 -2.62
N LEU A 203 -8.65 -4.12 -2.90
CA LEU A 203 -8.40 -3.63 -4.25
C LEU A 203 -7.82 -4.70 -5.18
N TYR A 204 -7.07 -5.67 -4.63
CA TYR A 204 -6.39 -6.73 -5.40
C TYR A 204 -7.24 -7.97 -5.66
N THR A 205 -8.52 -7.93 -5.31
CA THR A 205 -9.51 -8.96 -5.67
C THR A 205 -10.56 -8.41 -6.63
N PRO A 206 -10.14 -7.77 -7.76
CA PRO A 206 -11.06 -7.25 -8.76
C PRO A 206 -11.76 -8.40 -9.47
N VAL A 207 -12.89 -8.11 -10.14
CA VAL A 207 -13.53 -9.06 -11.04
C VAL A 207 -13.21 -8.68 -12.48
N TYR A 208 -12.69 -9.65 -13.24
CA TYR A 208 -12.40 -9.48 -14.67
C TYR A 208 -13.61 -9.91 -15.53
N ASP A 209 -13.79 -9.24 -16.67
CA ASP A 209 -14.67 -9.69 -17.75
C ASP A 209 -14.05 -10.93 -18.41
N SER A 210 -14.51 -12.10 -18.00
CA SER A 210 -13.97 -13.39 -18.43
C SER A 210 -14.24 -13.67 -19.92
N VAL A 211 -15.32 -13.12 -20.47
CA VAL A 211 -15.67 -13.27 -21.89
C VAL A 211 -14.63 -12.58 -22.76
N LYS A 212 -14.32 -11.31 -22.45
CA LYS A 212 -13.27 -10.56 -23.15
C LYS A 212 -11.90 -11.19 -22.97
N CYS A 213 -11.56 -11.53 -21.72
CA CYS A 213 -10.27 -12.14 -21.42
C CYS A 213 -10.03 -13.45 -22.18
N LYS A 214 -11.02 -14.35 -22.21
CA LYS A 214 -10.95 -15.60 -22.98
C LYS A 214 -10.83 -15.38 -24.48
N ALA A 215 -11.54 -14.37 -25.02
CA ALA A 215 -11.46 -14.03 -26.44
C ALA A 215 -10.07 -13.52 -26.85
N GLU A 216 -9.43 -12.69 -26.02
CA GLU A 216 -8.10 -12.14 -26.28
C GLU A 216 -6.94 -13.11 -26.02
N GLY A 217 -7.09 -13.96 -25.00
CA GLY A 217 -6.05 -14.94 -24.63
C GLY A 217 -6.04 -16.16 -25.54
N GLY A 218 -7.20 -16.62 -25.98
CA GLY A 218 -7.34 -17.81 -26.80
C GLY A 218 -6.78 -19.07 -26.12
N THR A 219 -6.19 -19.95 -26.91
CA THR A 219 -5.55 -21.19 -26.42
C THR A 219 -4.13 -20.96 -25.91
N ASP A 220 -3.45 -19.93 -26.40
CA ASP A 220 -2.03 -19.68 -26.12
C ASP A 220 -1.79 -18.92 -24.81
N ASP A 221 -2.79 -18.17 -24.34
CA ASP A 221 -2.78 -17.43 -23.08
C ASP A 221 -4.17 -17.51 -22.42
N PRO A 222 -4.62 -18.68 -21.96
CA PRO A 222 -5.98 -18.93 -21.50
C PRO A 222 -6.40 -18.05 -20.32
N TRP A 223 -5.43 -17.47 -19.63
CA TRP A 223 -5.63 -16.53 -18.52
C TRP A 223 -5.43 -15.07 -18.91
N ALA A 224 -5.29 -14.79 -20.22
CA ALA A 224 -5.19 -13.44 -20.79
C ALA A 224 -4.12 -12.55 -20.13
N ARG A 225 -2.99 -13.11 -19.69
CA ARG A 225 -1.94 -12.37 -18.99
C ARG A 225 -1.38 -11.24 -19.84
N LYS A 226 -1.03 -11.52 -21.10
CA LYS A 226 -0.47 -10.53 -22.04
C LYS A 226 -1.45 -9.41 -22.36
N PHE A 227 -2.74 -9.74 -22.43
CA PHE A 227 -3.79 -8.76 -22.66
C PHE A 227 -3.99 -7.85 -21.45
N ILE A 228 -4.20 -8.42 -20.25
CA ILE A 228 -4.48 -7.68 -19.00
C ILE A 228 -3.28 -6.81 -18.58
N GLU A 229 -2.05 -7.24 -18.88
CA GLU A 229 -0.85 -6.42 -18.61
C GLU A 229 -0.93 -5.02 -19.24
N ASN A 230 -1.59 -4.87 -20.39
CA ASN A 230 -1.61 -3.66 -21.21
C ASN A 230 -3.01 -3.07 -21.42
N ASN A 231 -4.07 -3.81 -21.09
CA ASN A 231 -5.46 -3.44 -21.34
C ASN A 231 -6.32 -3.69 -20.10
N SER A 232 -7.50 -3.07 -20.07
CA SER A 232 -8.50 -3.36 -19.04
C SER A 232 -9.63 -4.23 -19.59
N ALA A 233 -10.11 -5.16 -18.78
CA ALA A 233 -11.35 -5.88 -19.00
C ALA A 233 -12.08 -5.97 -17.65
N GLY A 234 -12.77 -4.90 -17.26
CA GLY A 234 -13.34 -4.80 -15.93
C GLY A 234 -14.67 -4.05 -15.88
N PHE A 235 -15.18 -3.95 -14.67
CA PHE A 235 -16.48 -3.38 -14.34
C PHE A 235 -16.37 -2.06 -13.57
N GLY A 236 -15.18 -1.42 -13.60
CA GLY A 236 -14.90 -0.18 -12.89
C GLY A 236 -15.48 1.07 -13.55
N PRO A 237 -15.37 2.23 -12.86
CA PRO A 237 -15.95 3.50 -13.28
C PRO A 237 -15.29 4.15 -14.51
N TYR A 238 -14.07 3.75 -14.83
CA TYR A 238 -13.32 4.27 -15.99
C TYR A 238 -12.90 3.14 -16.92
N GLN A 239 -12.57 3.50 -18.15
CA GLN A 239 -11.89 2.65 -19.12
C GLN A 239 -10.55 3.26 -19.50
N LEU A 240 -9.57 2.41 -19.83
CA LEU A 240 -8.26 2.85 -20.30
C LEU A 240 -8.37 3.40 -21.73
N GLN A 241 -7.88 4.62 -21.94
CA GLN A 241 -7.73 5.23 -23.26
C GLN A 241 -6.30 5.11 -23.78
N GLN A 242 -5.32 5.29 -22.88
CA GLN A 242 -3.90 5.28 -23.25
C GLN A 242 -3.06 4.87 -22.04
N LEU A 243 -2.04 4.07 -22.28
CA LEU A 243 -0.94 3.81 -21.35
C LEU A 243 0.39 3.96 -22.08
N VAL A 244 1.18 4.97 -21.67
CA VAL A 244 2.56 5.17 -22.12
C VAL A 244 3.44 5.15 -20.88
N ARG A 245 4.06 4.00 -20.60
CA ARG A 245 4.88 3.80 -19.40
C ARG A 245 6.02 4.82 -19.36
N GLY A 246 6.32 5.34 -18.18
CA GLY A 246 7.30 6.41 -18.01
C GLY A 246 6.82 7.80 -18.42
N GLN A 247 5.55 7.95 -18.85
CA GLN A 247 4.99 9.22 -19.29
C GLN A 247 3.62 9.50 -18.70
N GLN A 248 2.57 8.77 -19.13
CA GLN A 248 1.20 8.98 -18.66
C GLN A 248 0.30 7.77 -18.91
N ALA A 249 -0.77 7.71 -18.10
CA ALA A 249 -1.97 6.92 -18.38
C ALA A 249 -3.18 7.86 -18.49
N VAL A 250 -4.11 7.56 -19.42
CA VAL A 250 -5.33 8.35 -19.63
C VAL A 250 -6.53 7.44 -19.47
N PHE A 251 -7.47 7.89 -18.64
CA PHE A 251 -8.69 7.17 -18.33
C PHE A 251 -9.90 8.00 -18.71
N GLN A 252 -10.92 7.36 -19.29
CA GLN A 252 -12.19 7.96 -19.67
C GLN A 252 -13.30 7.42 -18.79
N ALA A 253 -14.12 8.31 -18.23
CA ALA A 253 -15.29 7.92 -17.44
C ALA A 253 -16.29 7.14 -18.28
N ARG A 254 -16.86 6.11 -17.68
CA ARG A 254 -17.92 5.30 -18.31
C ARG A 254 -19.29 5.89 -17.97
N ALA A 255 -20.07 6.19 -19.02
CA ALA A 255 -21.43 6.71 -18.88
C ALA A 255 -22.41 5.65 -18.35
N ASP A 256 -22.10 4.36 -18.62
CA ASP A 256 -22.91 3.18 -18.27
C ASP A 256 -22.45 2.50 -16.97
N TYR A 257 -21.56 3.14 -16.20
CA TYR A 257 -21.12 2.58 -14.93
C TYR A 257 -22.28 2.42 -13.96
N TYR A 258 -22.44 1.25 -13.37
CA TYR A 258 -23.58 0.90 -12.51
C TYR A 258 -23.72 1.79 -11.26
N GLY A 259 -22.59 2.35 -10.77
CA GLY A 259 -22.57 3.30 -9.65
C GLY A 259 -22.86 4.74 -10.04
N GLY A 260 -23.24 5.00 -11.30
CA GLY A 260 -23.44 6.32 -11.88
C GLY A 260 -22.19 6.87 -12.55
N LYS A 261 -22.38 7.68 -13.60
CA LYS A 261 -21.26 8.30 -14.33
C LYS A 261 -20.41 9.14 -13.39
N PRO A 262 -19.06 8.95 -13.33
CA PRO A 262 -18.16 9.82 -12.59
C PRO A 262 -18.28 11.30 -13.01
N ALA A 263 -18.12 12.23 -12.07
CA ALA A 263 -18.20 13.67 -12.33
C ALA A 263 -17.02 14.18 -13.17
N ILE A 264 -15.87 13.49 -13.10
CA ILE A 264 -14.68 13.79 -13.91
C ILE A 264 -14.71 12.89 -15.15
N ASP A 265 -14.78 13.51 -16.35
CA ASP A 265 -14.87 12.77 -17.60
C ASP A 265 -13.54 12.14 -18.02
N THR A 266 -12.42 12.85 -17.83
CA THR A 266 -11.09 12.39 -18.25
C THR A 266 -10.09 12.53 -17.10
N VAL A 267 -9.31 11.50 -16.84
CA VAL A 267 -8.18 11.56 -15.89
C VAL A 267 -6.87 11.37 -16.64
N VAL A 268 -5.95 12.30 -16.47
CA VAL A 268 -4.59 12.24 -17.00
C VAL A 268 -3.62 12.02 -15.84
N PHE A 269 -3.13 10.81 -15.71
CA PHE A 269 -2.19 10.39 -14.67
C PHE A 269 -0.76 10.47 -15.24
N LYS A 270 0.00 11.49 -14.82
CA LYS A 270 1.32 11.81 -15.36
C LYS A 270 2.44 11.33 -14.46
N GLU A 271 3.45 10.73 -15.07
CA GLU A 271 4.69 10.43 -14.36
C GLU A 271 5.56 11.68 -14.24
N VAL A 272 5.86 12.06 -13.00
CA VAL A 272 6.75 13.16 -12.62
C VAL A 272 7.62 12.65 -11.47
N PRO A 273 8.80 12.07 -11.74
CA PRO A 273 9.58 11.30 -10.76
C PRO A 273 9.98 12.07 -9.52
N THR A 274 10.33 13.38 -9.64
CA THR A 274 10.79 14.17 -8.49
C THR A 274 9.63 14.85 -7.77
N SER A 275 9.57 14.75 -6.45
CA SER A 275 8.51 15.37 -5.64
C SER A 275 8.52 16.90 -5.75
N ALA A 276 9.70 17.52 -5.78
CA ALA A 276 9.83 18.97 -5.97
C ALA A 276 9.20 19.46 -7.29
N SER A 277 9.34 18.69 -8.38
CA SER A 277 8.67 19.02 -9.66
C SER A 277 7.15 18.89 -9.55
N ARG A 278 6.64 17.87 -8.82
CA ARG A 278 5.20 17.72 -8.57
C ARG A 278 4.64 18.89 -7.78
N VAL A 279 5.38 19.37 -6.76
CA VAL A 279 5.04 20.60 -6.00
C VAL A 279 4.93 21.81 -6.92
N GLN A 280 5.94 22.05 -7.76
CA GLN A 280 5.95 23.19 -8.70
C GLN A 280 4.78 23.16 -9.68
N LEU A 281 4.45 21.97 -10.22
CA LEU A 281 3.32 21.80 -11.13
C LEU A 281 1.98 22.07 -10.44
N LEU A 282 1.80 21.65 -9.18
CA LEU A 282 0.59 21.94 -8.40
C LEU A 282 0.48 23.43 -8.07
N GLN A 283 1.55 24.06 -7.58
CA GLN A 283 1.58 25.50 -7.29
C GLN A 283 1.32 26.36 -8.53
N GLY A 284 1.87 25.95 -9.68
CA GLY A 284 1.67 26.60 -10.97
C GLY A 284 0.31 26.30 -11.62
N GLY A 285 -0.53 25.46 -10.99
CA GLY A 285 -1.85 25.10 -11.50
C GLY A 285 -1.85 24.17 -12.72
N ALA A 286 -0.70 23.59 -13.08
CA ALA A 286 -0.57 22.69 -14.22
C ALA A 286 -1.10 21.27 -13.94
N VAL A 287 -1.20 20.89 -12.68
CA VAL A 287 -1.82 19.65 -12.22
C VAL A 287 -2.81 19.95 -11.10
N ASP A 288 -3.76 19.05 -10.90
CA ASP A 288 -4.81 19.19 -9.89
C ASP A 288 -4.45 18.49 -8.57
N ILE A 289 -3.65 17.42 -8.66
CA ILE A 289 -3.17 16.63 -7.51
C ILE A 289 -1.67 16.38 -7.68
N ALA A 290 -0.92 16.49 -6.58
CA ALA A 290 0.47 16.05 -6.48
C ALA A 290 0.58 14.96 -5.41
N GLN A 291 0.93 13.73 -5.81
CA GLN A 291 1.03 12.58 -4.90
C GLN A 291 2.44 12.39 -4.34
N TYR A 292 2.56 11.67 -3.22
CA TYR A 292 3.82 11.22 -2.61
C TYR A 292 4.84 12.36 -2.41
N LEU A 293 4.40 13.45 -1.79
CA LEU A 293 5.25 14.58 -1.42
C LEU A 293 5.98 14.33 -0.10
N GLN A 294 7.15 14.97 0.04
CA GLN A 294 7.91 14.88 1.29
C GLN A 294 7.31 15.79 2.38
N PRO A 295 7.53 15.49 3.67
CA PRO A 295 6.93 16.27 4.77
C PRO A 295 7.20 17.78 4.69
N LEU A 296 8.42 18.21 4.40
CA LEU A 296 8.76 19.64 4.25
C LEU A 296 8.05 20.29 3.06
N GLU A 297 7.87 19.56 1.96
CA GLU A 297 7.13 20.04 0.78
C GLU A 297 5.64 20.24 1.12
N ILE A 298 5.05 19.30 1.87
CA ILE A 298 3.67 19.37 2.36
C ILE A 298 3.48 20.62 3.22
N ILE A 299 4.38 20.86 4.19
CA ILE A 299 4.31 22.06 5.04
C ILE A 299 4.39 23.32 4.20
N SER A 300 5.26 23.37 3.17
CA SER A 300 5.37 24.53 2.29
C SER A 300 4.08 24.84 1.52
N LEU A 301 3.31 23.83 1.16
CA LEU A 301 2.06 23.95 0.41
C LEU A 301 0.89 24.46 1.27
N LYS A 302 0.91 24.27 2.59
CA LYS A 302 -0.18 24.73 3.49
C LYS A 302 -0.44 26.24 3.42
N ASN A 303 0.56 27.03 2.99
CA ASN A 303 0.46 28.48 2.90
C ASN A 303 0.14 28.97 1.48
N VAL A 304 -0.15 28.08 0.53
CA VAL A 304 -0.47 28.43 -0.87
C VAL A 304 -1.99 28.49 -1.03
N PRO A 305 -2.59 29.68 -1.26
CA PRO A 305 -4.06 29.83 -1.24
C PRO A 305 -4.81 28.99 -2.29
N SER A 306 -4.15 28.66 -3.41
CA SER A 306 -4.73 27.85 -4.49
C SER A 306 -4.64 26.34 -4.23
N VAL A 307 -4.01 25.93 -3.12
CA VAL A 307 -3.77 24.51 -2.78
C VAL A 307 -4.45 24.17 -1.46
N ALA A 308 -5.18 23.09 -1.44
CA ALA A 308 -5.68 22.46 -0.21
C ALA A 308 -4.75 21.30 0.17
N VAL A 309 -4.39 21.25 1.45
CA VAL A 309 -3.58 20.18 2.05
C VAL A 309 -4.35 19.59 3.20
N GLU A 310 -4.73 18.33 3.08
CA GLU A 310 -5.45 17.57 4.08
C GLU A 310 -4.61 16.38 4.55
N THR A 311 -4.64 16.10 5.83
CA THR A 311 -3.83 15.04 6.46
C THR A 311 -4.71 14.21 7.37
N VAL A 312 -4.69 12.89 7.20
CA VAL A 312 -5.50 11.95 7.98
C VAL A 312 -4.65 10.78 8.49
N PRO A 313 -5.01 10.15 9.62
CA PRO A 313 -4.40 8.91 10.06
C PRO A 313 -4.55 7.83 9.00
N ALA A 314 -3.46 7.08 8.77
CA ALA A 314 -3.37 6.08 7.73
C ALA A 314 -3.00 4.70 8.28
N SER A 315 -3.14 3.68 7.44
CA SER A 315 -2.75 2.30 7.76
C SER A 315 -1.25 2.03 7.65
N PHE A 316 -0.46 2.99 7.17
CA PHE A 316 1.00 2.85 7.08
C PHE A 316 1.66 2.74 8.43
N MET A 317 2.61 1.84 8.52
CA MET A 317 3.52 1.67 9.66
C MET A 317 4.96 1.71 9.18
N ILE A 318 5.84 2.32 9.97
CA ILE A 318 7.29 2.26 9.80
C ILE A 318 7.92 1.72 11.08
N TRP A 319 8.75 0.70 10.92
CA TRP A 319 9.48 0.09 12.01
C TRP A 319 10.85 -0.41 11.55
N ILE A 320 11.66 -0.84 12.51
CA ILE A 320 12.92 -1.51 12.24
C ILE A 320 12.81 -2.94 12.78
N GLU A 321 12.92 -3.91 11.90
CA GLU A 321 13.01 -5.33 12.27
C GLU A 321 14.27 -5.59 13.11
N LEU A 322 14.12 -6.29 14.22
CA LEU A 322 15.22 -6.79 15.05
C LEU A 322 15.29 -8.31 14.90
N ASN A 323 16.30 -8.81 14.22
CA ASN A 323 16.34 -10.21 13.83
C ASN A 323 16.63 -11.12 15.03
N ALA A 324 15.60 -11.76 15.58
CA ALA A 324 15.66 -12.60 16.77
C ALA A 324 16.53 -13.87 16.64
N LYS A 325 17.01 -14.18 15.43
CA LYS A 325 17.97 -15.29 15.20
C LYS A 325 19.42 -14.82 15.11
N ILE A 326 19.68 -13.53 15.23
CA ILE A 326 21.03 -12.94 15.11
C ILE A 326 21.39 -12.25 16.43
N ALA A 327 22.45 -12.73 17.07
CA ALA A 327 22.96 -12.08 18.28
C ALA A 327 23.39 -10.62 17.97
N PRO A 328 23.13 -9.67 18.89
CA PRO A 328 22.57 -9.89 20.22
C PRO A 328 21.03 -9.76 20.29
N PHE A 329 20.32 -9.67 19.15
CA PHE A 329 18.85 -9.49 19.10
C PHE A 329 18.05 -10.77 19.41
N ASP A 330 18.70 -11.91 19.59
CA ASP A 330 18.14 -13.12 20.21
C ASP A 330 17.76 -12.89 21.68
N ASN A 331 18.37 -11.90 22.35
CA ASN A 331 18.06 -11.52 23.72
C ASN A 331 16.96 -10.44 23.75
N VAL A 332 15.87 -10.70 24.48
CA VAL A 332 14.73 -9.78 24.59
C VAL A 332 15.09 -8.46 25.29
N ASP A 333 15.97 -8.48 26.29
CA ASP A 333 16.37 -7.25 26.99
C ASP A 333 17.17 -6.32 26.07
N VAL A 334 17.94 -6.88 25.11
CA VAL A 334 18.59 -6.08 24.06
C VAL A 334 17.52 -5.44 23.14
N ARG A 335 16.52 -6.19 22.68
CA ARG A 335 15.45 -5.65 21.82
C ARG A 335 14.66 -4.54 22.53
N ARG A 336 14.36 -4.72 23.82
CA ARG A 336 13.73 -3.68 24.65
C ARG A 336 14.66 -2.46 24.79
N ALA A 337 15.95 -2.65 25.02
CA ALA A 337 16.91 -1.57 25.11
C ALA A 337 16.95 -0.73 23.82
N MET A 338 16.90 -1.38 22.66
CA MET A 338 16.85 -0.71 21.36
C MET A 338 15.62 0.19 21.24
N ASN A 339 14.47 -0.23 21.77
CA ASN A 339 13.25 0.59 21.78
C ASN A 339 13.35 1.78 22.74
N PHE A 340 13.85 1.60 23.97
CA PHE A 340 14.07 2.72 24.89
C PHE A 340 15.11 3.72 24.37
N ALA A 341 16.06 3.28 23.54
CA ALA A 341 17.06 4.16 22.94
C ALA A 341 16.53 4.92 21.71
N PHE A 342 15.36 4.56 21.17
CA PHE A 342 14.82 5.19 19.96
C PHE A 342 14.15 6.53 20.27
N PRO A 343 14.62 7.67 19.71
CA PRO A 343 14.09 9.00 20.03
C PRO A 343 12.87 9.33 19.15
N GLN A 344 11.77 8.63 19.37
CA GLN A 344 10.57 8.65 18.53
C GLN A 344 10.00 10.06 18.30
N GLN A 345 9.89 10.88 19.34
CA GLN A 345 9.36 12.24 19.25
C GLN A 345 10.28 13.17 18.44
N GLU A 346 11.60 12.99 18.54
CA GLU A 346 12.58 13.74 17.74
C GLU A 346 12.41 13.39 16.25
N VAL A 347 12.24 12.09 15.93
CA VAL A 347 11.99 11.61 14.57
C VAL A 347 10.70 12.20 14.00
N ILE A 348 9.60 12.17 14.75
CA ILE A 348 8.31 12.73 14.32
C ILE A 348 8.46 14.22 14.00
N LYS A 349 9.11 14.96 14.87
CA LYS A 349 9.29 16.41 14.69
C LYS A 349 10.28 16.75 13.59
N ALA A 350 11.47 16.14 13.60
CA ALA A 350 12.56 16.51 12.70
C ALA A 350 12.37 16.00 11.27
N VAL A 351 11.84 14.77 11.12
CA VAL A 351 11.72 14.11 9.81
C VAL A 351 10.30 14.28 9.24
N TYR A 352 9.28 14.06 10.07
CA TYR A 352 7.89 14.10 9.61
C TYR A 352 7.20 15.46 9.79
N GLN A 353 7.85 16.45 10.43
CA GLN A 353 7.25 17.78 10.64
C GLN A 353 5.85 17.68 11.30
N ASP A 354 5.72 16.79 12.29
CA ASP A 354 4.46 16.45 12.97
C ASP A 354 3.36 15.85 12.05
N LEU A 355 3.72 15.36 10.86
CA LEU A 355 2.82 14.63 9.94
C LEU A 355 2.82 13.12 10.17
N ALA A 356 3.14 12.69 11.37
CA ALA A 356 3.12 11.29 11.80
C ALA A 356 2.75 11.20 13.28
N SER A 357 2.34 10.03 13.74
CA SER A 357 2.14 9.72 15.15
C SER A 357 3.08 8.59 15.61
N PRO A 358 3.32 8.46 16.92
CA PRO A 358 4.14 7.37 17.45
C PRO A 358 3.61 6.00 17.06
N LEU A 359 4.46 5.10 16.58
CA LEU A 359 4.09 3.68 16.43
C LEU A 359 4.06 3.07 17.85
N ASN A 360 2.88 3.05 18.45
CA ASN A 360 2.63 2.57 19.81
C ASN A 360 1.90 1.22 19.85
N GLY A 361 2.03 0.44 18.79
CA GLY A 361 1.45 -0.89 18.66
C GLY A 361 2.09 -1.67 17.51
N CYS A 362 1.69 -2.91 17.37
CA CYS A 362 2.24 -3.83 16.37
C CYS A 362 1.30 -4.08 15.18
N MET A 363 0.31 -3.22 14.99
CA MET A 363 -0.61 -3.19 13.86
C MET A 363 -1.10 -1.74 13.63
N PRO A 364 -1.75 -1.40 12.50
CA PRO A 364 -2.25 -0.04 12.27
C PRO A 364 -3.22 0.42 13.38
N ASN A 365 -3.01 1.63 13.88
CA ASN A 365 -3.82 2.19 14.98
C ASN A 365 -5.25 2.56 14.56
N ILE A 366 -5.53 2.57 13.27
CA ILE A 366 -6.88 2.79 12.72
C ILE A 366 -7.68 1.50 12.50
N TYR A 367 -7.05 0.32 12.73
CA TYR A 367 -7.71 -0.97 12.49
C TYR A 367 -8.46 -1.46 13.74
N PRO A 368 -9.56 -2.21 13.56
CA PRO A 368 -10.26 -2.86 14.68
C PRO A 368 -9.30 -3.73 15.48
N GLY A 369 -9.48 -3.73 16.80
CA GLY A 369 -8.69 -4.55 17.71
C GLY A 369 -7.29 -4.01 18.02
N PHE A 370 -6.92 -2.84 17.53
CA PHE A 370 -5.68 -2.17 17.92
C PHE A 370 -5.70 -1.85 19.43
N SER A 371 -4.58 -2.05 20.11
CA SER A 371 -4.36 -1.64 21.50
C SER A 371 -3.01 -0.97 21.68
N GLY A 372 -3.01 0.32 21.97
CA GLY A 372 -1.81 1.10 22.28
C GLY A 372 -1.42 1.04 23.77
N GLU A 373 -2.22 0.39 24.63
CA GLU A 373 -2.00 0.37 26.09
C GLU A 373 -0.75 -0.41 26.52
N PHE A 374 -0.22 -1.27 25.64
CA PHE A 374 0.95 -2.09 25.93
C PHE A 374 2.27 -1.42 25.55
N TYR A 375 2.23 -0.23 24.97
CA TYR A 375 3.43 0.52 24.63
C TYR A 375 4.04 1.16 25.87
N SER A 376 5.29 0.80 26.18
CA SER A 376 6.02 1.30 27.36
C SER A 376 7.39 1.90 27.04
N TYR A 377 7.70 2.09 25.75
CA TYR A 377 9.02 2.45 25.26
C TYR A 377 9.18 3.96 25.06
N GLU A 378 8.99 4.76 26.12
CA GLU A 378 9.38 6.17 26.08
C GLU A 378 10.90 6.29 26.01
N HIS A 379 11.42 7.24 25.22
CA HIS A 379 12.85 7.43 25.04
C HIS A 379 13.57 7.66 26.38
N ASN A 380 14.42 6.70 26.75
CA ASN A 380 15.14 6.70 28.01
C ASN A 380 16.47 5.92 27.87
N LEU A 381 17.57 6.68 27.70
CA LEU A 381 18.90 6.08 27.49
C LEU A 381 19.44 5.37 28.75
N ASP A 382 19.07 5.83 29.96
CA ASP A 382 19.50 5.18 31.21
C ASP A 382 18.83 3.80 31.33
N LYS A 383 17.51 3.73 31.01
CA LYS A 383 16.80 2.45 30.99
C LYS A 383 17.32 1.51 29.91
N ALA A 384 17.63 2.04 28.72
CA ALA A 384 18.27 1.27 27.67
C ALA A 384 19.60 0.67 28.11
N LYS A 385 20.44 1.46 28.79
CA LYS A 385 21.73 1.02 29.31
C LYS A 385 21.58 -0.04 30.42
N GLU A 386 20.64 0.17 31.37
CA GLU A 386 20.31 -0.84 32.39
C GLU A 386 19.97 -2.21 31.77
N LEU A 387 19.17 -2.22 30.70
CA LEU A 387 18.78 -3.45 30.01
C LEU A 387 19.95 -4.09 29.24
N LEU A 388 20.84 -3.28 28.64
CA LEU A 388 22.08 -3.79 28.04
C LEU A 388 23.01 -4.37 29.07
N ASP A 389 23.17 -3.73 30.22
CA ASP A 389 23.96 -4.27 31.35
C ASP A 389 23.42 -5.63 31.82
N LYS A 390 22.09 -5.72 32.00
CA LYS A 390 21.38 -6.96 32.36
C LYS A 390 21.57 -8.07 31.30
N ALA A 391 21.61 -7.70 30.02
CA ALA A 391 21.86 -8.64 28.91
C ALA A 391 23.34 -9.04 28.75
N GLY A 392 24.25 -8.51 29.58
CA GLY A 392 25.68 -8.73 29.44
C GLY A 392 26.34 -7.92 28.32
N MET A 393 25.66 -6.90 27.83
CA MET A 393 26.09 -6.02 26.73
C MET A 393 26.40 -4.59 27.21
N GLY A 394 26.74 -4.40 28.48
CA GLY A 394 26.98 -3.08 29.06
C GLY A 394 28.19 -2.34 28.47
N SER A 395 29.14 -3.05 27.85
CA SER A 395 30.21 -2.44 27.05
C SER A 395 29.80 -1.97 25.67
N GLY A 396 28.53 -2.18 25.29
CA GLY A 396 28.01 -1.95 23.95
C GLY A 396 28.32 -3.09 22.98
N PHE A 397 27.89 -2.90 21.74
CA PHE A 397 28.11 -3.84 20.63
C PHE A 397 28.09 -3.11 19.28
N LYS A 398 28.47 -3.84 18.21
CA LYS A 398 28.38 -3.35 16.83
C LYS A 398 27.23 -4.04 16.10
N SER A 399 26.48 -3.28 15.32
CA SER A 399 25.41 -3.83 14.47
C SER A 399 25.29 -3.03 13.17
N THR A 400 24.47 -3.54 12.24
CA THR A 400 24.21 -2.89 10.95
C THR A 400 22.71 -2.67 10.79
N LEU A 401 22.30 -1.45 10.43
CA LEU A 401 20.94 -1.10 10.03
C LEU A 401 20.89 -0.90 8.52
N ALA A 402 20.16 -1.76 7.83
CA ALA A 402 19.91 -1.61 6.42
C ALA A 402 18.67 -0.75 6.15
N TYR A 403 18.74 0.13 5.12
CA TYR A 403 17.66 1.00 4.74
C TYR A 403 17.56 1.18 3.22
N ASN A 404 16.35 1.54 2.73
CA ASN A 404 16.04 1.73 1.33
C ASN A 404 16.55 3.10 0.83
N ALA A 405 17.46 3.10 -0.14
CA ALA A 405 17.96 4.33 -0.77
C ALA A 405 16.88 5.15 -1.51
N GLY A 406 15.76 4.51 -1.88
CA GLY A 406 14.64 5.16 -2.56
C GLY A 406 13.64 5.83 -1.62
N ASP A 407 13.74 5.56 -0.31
CA ASP A 407 12.85 6.17 0.69
C ASP A 407 13.53 7.37 1.36
N PRO A 408 13.04 8.60 1.15
CA PRO A 408 13.72 9.81 1.61
C PRO A 408 13.70 10.01 3.13
N VAL A 409 12.86 9.28 3.87
CA VAL A 409 12.74 9.43 5.34
C VAL A 409 13.61 8.44 6.11
N GLN A 410 13.96 7.29 5.54
CA GLN A 410 14.67 6.24 6.28
C GLN A 410 16.11 6.64 6.67
N GLU A 411 16.85 7.28 5.78
CA GLU A 411 18.24 7.70 6.07
C GLU A 411 18.31 8.75 7.20
N PRO A 412 17.51 9.85 7.21
CA PRO A 412 17.46 10.78 8.33
C PRO A 412 17.08 10.12 9.67
N ILE A 413 16.12 9.20 9.67
CA ILE A 413 15.72 8.44 10.86
C ILE A 413 16.89 7.59 11.36
N ALA A 414 17.57 6.88 10.45
CA ALA A 414 18.71 6.03 10.79
C ALA A 414 19.87 6.84 11.43
N ILE A 415 20.15 8.05 10.94
CA ILE A 415 21.17 8.95 11.47
C ILE A 415 20.82 9.42 12.89
N ILE A 416 19.57 9.82 13.13
CA ILE A 416 19.07 10.20 14.45
C ILE A 416 19.21 9.03 15.42
N TYR A 417 18.79 7.84 15.01
CA TYR A 417 18.88 6.64 15.83
C TYR A 417 20.33 6.21 16.12
N GLN A 418 21.21 6.24 15.11
CA GLN A 418 22.65 5.99 15.27
C GLN A 418 23.26 6.91 16.33
N SER A 419 22.91 8.20 16.31
CA SER A 419 23.38 9.18 17.29
C SER A 419 22.91 8.86 18.71
N ALA A 420 21.67 8.40 18.89
CA ALA A 420 21.15 7.98 20.19
C ALA A 420 21.85 6.72 20.71
N LEU A 421 21.99 5.70 19.87
CA LEU A 421 22.60 4.41 20.19
C LEU A 421 24.08 4.55 20.58
N LYS A 422 24.81 5.46 19.93
CA LYS A 422 26.20 5.75 20.27
C LYS A 422 26.39 6.18 21.73
N LYS A 423 25.41 6.87 22.33
CA LYS A 423 25.47 7.34 23.73
C LYS A 423 25.40 6.19 24.75
N ILE A 424 24.94 5.02 24.33
CA ILE A 424 24.86 3.80 25.16
C ILE A 424 25.84 2.71 24.71
N GLY A 425 26.86 3.09 23.90
CA GLY A 425 27.92 2.18 23.46
C GLY A 425 27.59 1.31 22.27
N VAL A 426 26.42 1.46 21.63
CA VAL A 426 26.07 0.68 20.44
C VAL A 426 26.55 1.42 19.19
N GLU A 427 27.51 0.78 18.47
CA GLU A 427 28.01 1.28 17.19
C GLU A 427 27.15 0.74 16.04
N LEU A 428 26.36 1.62 15.41
CA LEU A 428 25.48 1.25 14.31
C LEU A 428 26.11 1.64 12.96
N GLU A 429 26.38 0.65 12.11
CA GLU A 429 26.72 0.86 10.70
C GLU A 429 25.44 1.07 9.90
N LEU A 430 25.40 2.11 9.06
CA LEU A 430 24.26 2.40 8.17
C LEU A 430 24.51 1.84 6.78
N LYS A 431 23.71 0.86 6.37
CA LYS A 431 23.83 0.16 5.09
C LYS A 431 22.76 0.61 4.13
N LYS A 432 23.14 1.45 3.18
CA LYS A 432 22.26 1.93 2.10
C LYS A 432 22.06 0.84 1.05
N VAL A 433 20.81 0.46 0.79
CA VAL A 433 20.46 -0.57 -0.19
C VAL A 433 19.68 0.08 -1.34
N PRO A 434 20.07 -0.14 -2.63
CA PRO A 434 19.35 0.41 -3.77
C PRO A 434 17.88 -0.05 -3.79
N ALA A 435 16.96 0.86 -4.14
CA ALA A 435 15.51 0.60 -4.13
C ALA A 435 15.11 -0.65 -4.91
N GLY A 436 15.65 -0.84 -6.12
CA GLY A 436 15.32 -2.00 -6.97
C GLY A 436 15.75 -3.36 -6.43
N SER A 437 16.67 -3.42 -5.45
CA SER A 437 17.10 -4.66 -4.80
C SER A 437 16.64 -4.78 -3.34
N PHE A 438 16.00 -3.74 -2.81
CA PHE A 438 15.69 -3.67 -1.38
C PHE A 438 14.74 -4.79 -0.92
N TYR A 439 13.68 -5.06 -1.69
CA TYR A 439 12.74 -6.12 -1.35
C TYR A 439 13.42 -7.50 -1.24
N ASN A 440 14.24 -7.87 -2.23
CA ASN A 440 15.00 -9.13 -2.19
C ASN A 440 15.97 -9.18 -1.01
N PHE A 441 16.54 -8.02 -0.64
CA PHE A 441 17.43 -7.90 0.49
C PHE A 441 16.72 -8.12 1.83
N VAL A 442 15.49 -7.64 1.98
CA VAL A 442 14.62 -7.88 3.14
C VAL A 442 14.25 -9.35 3.25
N THR A 443 13.75 -9.94 2.15
CA THR A 443 13.24 -11.32 2.13
C THR A 443 14.33 -12.37 2.38
N ASP A 444 15.61 -12.03 2.20
CA ASP A 444 16.76 -12.90 2.54
C ASP A 444 16.91 -13.13 4.05
N ARG A 445 16.33 -12.27 4.91
CA ARG A 445 16.28 -12.39 6.39
C ARG A 445 17.64 -12.57 7.07
N LYS A 446 18.73 -12.07 6.47
CA LYS A 446 20.10 -12.21 6.99
C LYS A 446 20.64 -10.95 7.66
N GLN A 447 19.85 -9.89 7.72
CA GLN A 447 20.28 -8.64 8.32
C GLN A 447 19.95 -8.63 9.81
N PRO A 448 20.85 -8.09 10.66
CA PRO A 448 20.54 -7.91 12.09
C PRO A 448 19.44 -6.90 12.33
N MET A 449 19.44 -5.78 11.59
CA MET A 449 18.39 -4.76 11.63
C MET A 449 18.09 -4.27 10.22
N ILE A 450 16.80 -4.08 9.93
CA ILE A 450 16.36 -3.56 8.63
C ILE A 450 15.11 -2.70 8.78
N PHE A 451 15.09 -1.53 8.12
CA PHE A 451 13.85 -0.76 8.00
C PHE A 451 12.80 -1.52 7.19
N TYR A 452 11.55 -1.43 7.65
CA TYR A 452 10.43 -1.88 6.86
C TYR A 452 9.28 -0.87 6.93
N VAL A 453 8.52 -0.79 5.86
CA VAL A 453 7.34 0.05 5.71
C VAL A 453 6.27 -0.80 5.09
N ASP A 454 5.13 -0.90 5.74
CA ASP A 454 4.00 -1.65 5.17
C ASP A 454 2.66 -1.10 5.66
N SER A 455 1.62 -1.58 5.01
CA SER A 455 0.22 -1.35 5.35
C SER A 455 -0.53 -2.66 5.08
N PRO A 456 -1.01 -3.36 6.11
CA PRO A 456 -1.77 -4.60 5.91
C PRO A 456 -3.00 -4.33 5.04
N TRP A 457 -3.23 -5.18 4.05
CA TRP A 457 -4.25 -4.95 3.02
C TRP A 457 -5.69 -5.25 3.46
N CYS A 458 -5.87 -5.85 4.62
CA CYS A 458 -7.18 -6.12 5.19
C CYS A 458 -7.25 -5.53 6.60
N PRO A 459 -8.27 -4.71 6.92
CA PRO A 459 -8.43 -4.12 8.25
C PRO A 459 -8.96 -5.17 9.25
N ASP A 460 -8.12 -6.15 9.54
CA ASP A 460 -8.41 -7.26 10.43
C ASP A 460 -7.20 -7.54 11.34
N PRO A 461 -7.40 -7.67 12.67
CA PRO A 461 -6.31 -7.89 13.60
C PRO A 461 -5.65 -9.26 13.41
N GLY A 462 -6.42 -10.30 13.12
CA GLY A 462 -5.88 -11.64 12.84
C GLY A 462 -5.01 -11.67 11.60
N TYR A 463 -5.45 -10.97 10.54
CA TYR A 463 -4.66 -10.81 9.33
C TYR A 463 -3.33 -10.09 9.61
N SER A 464 -3.39 -8.92 10.27
CA SER A 464 -2.20 -8.11 10.54
C SER A 464 -1.19 -8.84 11.42
N LEU A 465 -1.66 -9.43 12.53
CA LEU A 465 -0.77 -10.11 13.47
C LEU A 465 -0.19 -11.40 12.89
N THR A 466 -0.97 -12.18 12.13
CA THR A 466 -0.47 -13.37 11.44
C THR A 466 0.57 -13.02 10.39
N LEU A 467 0.34 -11.95 9.63
CA LEU A 467 1.26 -11.51 8.58
C LEU A 467 2.67 -11.25 9.12
N TYR A 468 2.80 -10.56 10.25
CA TYR A 468 4.08 -10.10 10.77
C TYR A 468 4.68 -10.95 11.89
N PHE A 469 3.87 -11.72 12.63
CA PHE A 469 4.33 -12.37 13.87
C PHE A 469 4.10 -13.87 13.95
N ASP A 470 3.35 -14.49 13.03
CA ASP A 470 3.32 -15.95 12.93
C ASP A 470 4.73 -16.46 12.58
N SER A 471 5.23 -17.42 13.35
CA SER A 471 6.60 -17.95 13.19
C SER A 471 6.84 -18.59 11.81
N LYS A 472 5.78 -18.96 11.10
CA LYS A 472 5.82 -19.54 9.75
C LYS A 472 5.58 -18.51 8.64
N SER A 473 5.21 -17.28 8.99
CA SER A 473 4.94 -16.24 7.99
C SER A 473 6.21 -15.87 7.21
N TYR A 474 6.08 -15.78 5.90
CA TYR A 474 7.18 -15.35 5.04
C TYR A 474 7.48 -13.84 5.16
N VAL A 475 6.55 -13.05 5.72
CA VAL A 475 6.69 -11.60 5.96
C VAL A 475 7.24 -11.29 7.36
N ASN A 476 7.36 -12.28 8.24
CA ASN A 476 7.99 -12.13 9.54
C ASN A 476 9.53 -12.01 9.37
N TYR A 477 9.99 -10.82 9.00
CA TYR A 477 11.41 -10.59 8.69
C TYR A 477 12.29 -10.48 9.92
N SER A 478 11.72 -10.25 11.11
CA SER A 478 12.41 -10.33 12.40
C SER A 478 12.76 -11.76 12.80
N ASN A 479 12.28 -12.78 12.09
CA ASN A 479 12.38 -14.18 12.50
C ASN A 479 11.86 -14.42 13.94
N TYR A 480 10.93 -13.59 14.39
CA TYR A 480 10.27 -13.72 15.68
C TYR A 480 9.56 -15.06 15.78
N ALA A 481 9.61 -15.70 16.95
CA ALA A 481 8.88 -16.93 17.19
C ALA A 481 8.48 -17.01 18.67
N ASN A 482 7.20 -17.14 18.93
CA ASN A 482 6.65 -17.35 20.26
C ASN A 482 5.46 -18.30 20.16
N ALA A 483 5.53 -19.44 20.85
CA ALA A 483 4.53 -20.51 20.76
C ALA A 483 3.14 -20.09 21.27
N GLU A 484 3.05 -19.18 22.25
CA GLU A 484 1.77 -18.67 22.73
C GLU A 484 1.16 -17.69 21.74
N VAL A 485 1.96 -16.85 21.09
CA VAL A 485 1.49 -15.99 19.98
C VAL A 485 0.98 -16.85 18.83
N ASP A 486 1.76 -17.83 18.36
CA ASP A 486 1.33 -18.75 17.30
C ASP A 486 0.00 -19.45 17.63
N LYS A 487 -0.18 -19.87 18.88
CA LYS A 487 -1.42 -20.49 19.35
C LYS A 487 -2.59 -19.51 19.31
N LEU A 488 -2.41 -18.27 19.83
CA LEU A 488 -3.45 -17.23 19.79
C LEU A 488 -3.87 -16.90 18.35
N LEU A 489 -2.90 -16.80 17.43
CA LEU A 489 -3.17 -16.57 16.00
C LEU A 489 -3.95 -17.72 15.36
N ALA A 490 -3.60 -18.96 15.68
CA ALA A 490 -4.34 -20.14 15.20
C ALA A 490 -5.77 -20.17 15.76
N GLU A 491 -5.96 -19.84 17.04
CA GLU A 491 -7.28 -19.75 17.66
C GLU A 491 -8.13 -18.63 17.06
N MET A 492 -7.53 -17.48 16.70
CA MET A 492 -8.20 -16.39 15.99
C MET A 492 -8.66 -16.82 14.58
N ALA A 493 -7.85 -17.59 13.88
CA ALA A 493 -8.20 -18.10 12.55
C ALA A 493 -9.33 -19.15 12.60
N ALA A 494 -9.45 -19.89 13.70
CA ALA A 494 -10.42 -20.99 13.86
C ALA A 494 -11.83 -20.55 14.29
N THR A 495 -12.08 -19.24 14.50
CA THR A 495 -13.39 -18.74 14.93
C THR A 495 -13.88 -17.57 14.08
N ALA A 496 -15.19 -17.58 13.79
CA ALA A 496 -15.89 -16.46 13.15
C ALA A 496 -16.44 -15.44 14.19
N ASP A 497 -16.34 -15.72 15.50
CA ASP A 497 -16.77 -14.80 16.55
C ASP A 497 -15.77 -13.64 16.68
N GLU A 498 -16.14 -12.47 16.19
CA GLU A 498 -15.28 -11.30 16.16
C GLU A 498 -14.90 -10.80 17.57
N ASN A 499 -15.76 -10.94 18.59
CA ASN A 499 -15.42 -10.55 19.96
C ASN A 499 -14.32 -11.46 20.54
N VAL A 500 -14.42 -12.75 20.29
CA VAL A 500 -13.35 -13.70 20.67
C VAL A 500 -12.06 -13.37 19.95
N ARG A 501 -12.12 -13.06 18.66
CA ARG A 501 -10.95 -12.66 17.86
C ARG A 501 -10.29 -11.41 18.39
N LEU A 502 -11.07 -10.37 18.71
CA LEU A 502 -10.56 -9.12 19.26
C LEU A 502 -9.89 -9.33 20.64
N ALA A 503 -10.46 -10.16 21.50
CA ALA A 503 -9.87 -10.50 22.80
C ALA A 503 -8.51 -11.19 22.63
N LYS A 504 -8.43 -12.20 21.76
CA LYS A 504 -7.17 -12.91 21.47
C LYS A 504 -6.12 -12.03 20.78
N ALA A 505 -6.55 -11.13 19.90
CA ALA A 505 -5.67 -10.14 19.29
C ALA A 505 -5.04 -9.23 20.34
N LYS A 506 -5.79 -8.83 21.35
CA LYS A 506 -5.30 -8.01 22.46
C LYS A 506 -4.26 -8.77 23.29
N GLU A 507 -4.50 -10.06 23.59
CA GLU A 507 -3.53 -10.91 24.29
C GLU A 507 -2.24 -11.08 23.49
N ALA A 508 -2.33 -11.35 22.19
CA ALA A 508 -1.17 -11.48 21.29
C ALA A 508 -0.35 -10.17 21.23
N GLN A 509 -1.02 -9.01 21.07
CA GLN A 509 -0.38 -7.70 21.05
C GLN A 509 0.41 -7.44 22.35
N LYS A 510 -0.14 -7.82 23.53
CA LYS A 510 0.56 -7.68 24.80
C LYS A 510 1.89 -8.40 24.82
N ILE A 511 1.92 -9.66 24.36
CA ILE A 511 3.14 -10.48 24.32
C ILE A 511 4.13 -9.89 23.31
N ILE A 512 3.68 -9.55 22.11
CA ILE A 512 4.51 -9.01 21.03
C ILE A 512 5.15 -7.68 21.46
N MET A 513 4.36 -6.80 22.06
CA MET A 513 4.86 -5.50 22.54
C MET A 513 5.90 -5.66 23.65
N ASP A 514 5.70 -6.61 24.57
CA ASP A 514 6.67 -6.89 25.64
C ASP A 514 7.97 -7.49 25.06
N GLU A 515 7.89 -8.38 24.08
CA GLU A 515 9.06 -9.04 23.49
C GLU A 515 9.79 -8.21 22.43
N ALA A 516 9.19 -7.09 21.99
CA ALA A 516 9.81 -6.06 21.14
C ALA A 516 10.56 -6.62 19.91
N PRO A 517 9.93 -7.40 19.02
CA PRO A 517 10.59 -7.89 17.81
C PRO A 517 10.94 -6.77 16.81
N TRP A 518 10.37 -5.60 17.01
CA TRP A 518 10.61 -4.38 16.26
C TRP A 518 11.13 -3.24 17.14
N THR A 519 11.89 -2.30 16.53
CA THR A 519 11.93 -0.93 17.06
C THR A 519 10.76 -0.17 16.45
N PHE A 520 9.86 0.34 17.29
CA PHE A 520 8.62 1.00 16.89
C PHE A 520 8.91 2.45 16.49
N VAL A 521 8.72 2.79 15.20
CA VAL A 521 9.10 4.10 14.66
C VAL A 521 7.90 5.05 14.58
N THR A 522 7.07 5.00 13.54
CA THR A 522 5.94 5.92 13.36
C THR A 522 4.78 5.30 12.59
N TYR A 523 3.59 5.90 12.76
CA TYR A 523 2.48 5.86 11.80
C TYR A 523 2.51 7.15 10.98
N PRO A 524 3.02 7.14 9.73
CA PRO A 524 2.90 8.29 8.84
C PRO A 524 1.44 8.55 8.49
N ASN A 525 1.04 9.82 8.51
CA ASN A 525 -0.28 10.20 8.03
C ASN A 525 -0.33 10.17 6.50
N TYR A 526 -1.50 9.84 5.94
CA TYR A 526 -1.76 10.07 4.53
C TYR A 526 -2.06 11.55 4.29
N THR A 527 -1.41 12.14 3.29
CA THR A 527 -1.58 13.56 2.96
C THR A 527 -2.02 13.73 1.53
N MET A 528 -3.13 14.47 1.34
CA MET A 528 -3.64 14.89 0.05
C MET A 528 -3.24 16.34 -0.20
N ALA A 529 -2.50 16.59 -1.29
CA ALA A 529 -2.20 17.93 -1.78
C ALA A 529 -2.87 18.12 -3.15
N ARG A 530 -3.86 19.00 -3.21
CA ARG A 530 -4.72 19.21 -4.37
C ARG A 530 -5.03 20.70 -4.60
N LYS A 531 -5.52 21.06 -5.78
CA LYS A 531 -6.15 22.37 -5.99
C LYS A 531 -7.32 22.57 -5.03
N ALA A 532 -7.48 23.78 -4.53
CA ALA A 532 -8.49 24.10 -3.52
C ALA A 532 -9.94 23.99 -4.03
N ASP A 533 -10.17 24.10 -5.34
CA ASP A 533 -11.48 23.95 -5.98
C ASP A 533 -11.88 22.47 -6.23
N LEU A 534 -10.94 21.56 -6.18
CA LEU A 534 -11.22 20.13 -6.33
C LEU A 534 -11.84 19.58 -5.03
N LYS A 535 -12.97 18.89 -5.11
CA LYS A 535 -13.74 18.34 -3.98
C LYS A 535 -13.82 16.81 -4.04
N GLY A 536 -14.30 16.19 -2.95
CA GLY A 536 -14.74 14.80 -2.92
C GLY A 536 -13.66 13.79 -2.52
N TRP A 537 -12.51 14.22 -2.04
CA TRP A 537 -11.48 13.28 -1.60
C TRP A 537 -11.98 12.31 -0.52
N THR A 538 -11.64 11.03 -0.70
CA THR A 538 -11.86 9.95 0.28
C THR A 538 -10.54 9.27 0.58
N TYR A 539 -10.22 9.07 1.87
CA TYR A 539 -9.13 8.20 2.29
C TYR A 539 -9.56 6.74 2.24
N TYR A 540 -8.80 5.93 1.55
CA TYR A 540 -8.96 4.47 1.47
C TYR A 540 -7.85 3.77 2.23
N THR A 541 -8.17 2.67 2.91
CA THR A 541 -7.19 1.86 3.64
C THR A 541 -6.13 1.23 2.75
N SER A 542 -6.39 1.16 1.46
CA SER A 542 -5.41 0.79 0.42
C SER A 542 -4.42 1.91 0.06
N ASN A 543 -4.49 3.07 0.76
CA ASN A 543 -3.58 4.22 0.61
C ASN A 543 -3.45 4.74 -0.83
N ASN A 544 -4.51 4.70 -1.60
CA ASN A 544 -4.60 5.21 -2.96
C ASN A 544 -5.77 6.17 -3.12
N ILE A 545 -5.80 6.91 -4.22
CA ILE A 545 -6.95 7.74 -4.57
C ILE A 545 -7.86 7.02 -5.57
N ARG A 546 -9.16 7.35 -5.53
CA ARG A 546 -10.13 6.86 -6.51
C ARG A 546 -10.70 8.04 -7.27
N PHE A 547 -10.55 8.03 -8.58
CA PHE A 547 -10.86 9.17 -9.45
C PHE A 547 -12.35 9.53 -9.46
N GLN A 548 -13.24 8.54 -9.29
CA GLN A 548 -14.68 8.75 -9.26
C GLN A 548 -15.18 9.55 -8.05
N ASP A 549 -14.36 9.75 -7.03
CA ASP A 549 -14.75 10.51 -5.85
C ASP A 549 -14.64 12.03 -6.07
N PHE A 550 -13.81 12.44 -7.03
CA PHE A 550 -13.53 13.87 -7.25
C PHE A 550 -14.61 14.56 -8.09
N SER A 551 -14.84 15.85 -7.76
CA SER A 551 -15.72 16.76 -8.47
C SER A 551 -15.19 18.20 -8.39
N ARG A 552 -15.73 19.08 -9.24
CA ARG A 552 -15.44 20.53 -9.20
C ARG A 552 -16.71 21.32 -8.94
#